data_17d4bde0a56fdbbf098df1805f70ffb7
#
_entry.id   17d4bde0a56fdbbf098df1805f70ffb7
#
_cell.length_a   1.000
_cell.length_b   1.000
_cell.length_c   1.000
_cell.angle_alpha   90.00
_cell.angle_beta   90.00
_cell.angle_gamma   90.00
#
_symmetry.space_group_name_H-M   'P 1'
#
loop_
_entity.id
_entity.type
_entity.pdbx_description
1 polymer ?
#
loop_
_entity_poly.entity_id
_entity_poly.type
_entity_poly.pdbx_seq_one_letter_code
_entity_poly.pdbx_strand_id
1 'polypeptide(L)'
;DALSFGLFGKPHRKISKPQLVNSINQKGTEVEVEFNIGKAQYKIVRGIKPNIFEIWVDGNMVNQDSHAKEYQAMLEKNILKLSHKSFHQIVVLGSSSFVPFMQMAGGARREVIEDLLDINIFSKMNSLLKEKSSILKDAISSNSHSIELVKTKINAQKKYLRDLSAVNEQHKATKEDEIQTL
;
A
#
# COMPACT_ATOMS: atom_id res chain seq x y z
N ASP A 1 7.87 19.89 -20.68
CA ASP A 1 8.67 18.68 -20.45
C ASP A 1 9.83 18.91 -19.48
N ALA A 2 10.60 20.03 -19.60
CA ALA A 2 11.78 20.29 -18.77
C ALA A 2 11.46 20.27 -17.27
N LEU A 3 10.49 21.08 -16.82
CA LEU A 3 10.06 21.08 -15.40
C LEU A 3 9.61 19.71 -14.91
N SER A 4 8.78 19.02 -15.70
CA SER A 4 8.29 17.69 -15.34
C SER A 4 9.44 16.68 -15.26
N PHE A 5 10.38 16.71 -16.19
CA PHE A 5 11.56 15.85 -16.14
C PHE A 5 12.49 16.23 -14.99
N GLY A 6 12.78 17.50 -14.76
CA GLY A 6 13.63 17.96 -13.67
C GLY A 6 13.09 17.52 -12.31
N LEU A 7 11.82 17.77 -12.02
CA LEU A 7 11.21 17.49 -10.73
C LEU A 7 10.86 16.00 -10.51
N PHE A 8 10.31 15.33 -11.54
CA PHE A 8 9.76 13.97 -11.39
C PHE A 8 10.50 12.90 -12.19
N GLY A 9 11.50 13.27 -12.98
CA GLY A 9 12.24 12.34 -13.82
C GLY A 9 11.40 11.70 -14.94
N LYS A 10 10.26 12.30 -15.27
CA LYS A 10 9.32 11.85 -16.30
C LYS A 10 8.94 13.03 -17.20
N PRO A 11 8.83 12.84 -18.52
CA PRO A 11 8.32 13.88 -19.39
C PRO A 11 6.84 14.15 -19.12
N HIS A 12 6.38 15.36 -19.43
CA HIS A 12 4.95 15.70 -19.39
C HIS A 12 4.17 14.97 -20.49
N ARG A 13 4.71 14.98 -21.71
CA ARG A 13 4.12 14.26 -22.84
C ARG A 13 4.27 12.75 -22.67
N LYS A 14 3.38 11.97 -23.29
CA LYS A 14 3.44 10.51 -23.31
C LYS A 14 4.56 9.99 -24.24
N ILE A 15 5.81 10.35 -23.92
CA ILE A 15 7.01 9.93 -24.61
C ILE A 15 7.97 9.22 -23.64
N SER A 16 8.89 8.42 -24.16
CA SER A 16 9.90 7.76 -23.35
C SER A 16 11.07 8.70 -23.01
N LYS A 17 11.79 8.44 -21.89
CA LYS A 17 12.95 9.24 -21.48
C LYS A 17 14.01 9.40 -22.59
N PRO A 18 14.39 8.36 -23.35
CA PRO A 18 15.36 8.50 -24.43
C PRO A 18 14.97 9.52 -25.51
N GLN A 19 13.67 9.75 -25.70
CA GLN A 19 13.17 10.74 -26.67
C GLN A 19 13.32 12.19 -26.21
N LEU A 20 13.71 12.43 -24.96
CA LEU A 20 14.11 13.75 -24.47
C LEU A 20 15.53 14.12 -24.87
N VAL A 21 16.34 13.14 -25.23
CA VAL A 21 17.73 13.38 -25.66
C VAL A 21 17.74 13.94 -27.08
N ASN A 22 18.58 14.96 -27.28
CA ASN A 22 18.73 15.56 -28.58
C ASN A 22 19.14 14.50 -29.64
N SER A 23 18.41 14.44 -30.74
CA SER A 23 18.61 13.44 -31.81
C SER A 23 19.92 13.61 -32.60
N ILE A 24 20.53 14.80 -32.56
CA ILE A 24 21.75 15.11 -33.32
C ILE A 24 22.99 14.65 -32.55
N ASN A 25 23.19 15.16 -31.32
CA ASN A 25 24.37 14.85 -30.51
C ASN A 25 24.19 13.65 -29.58
N GLN A 26 22.96 13.20 -29.37
CA GLN A 26 22.55 12.04 -28.57
C GLN A 26 23.13 11.98 -27.15
N LYS A 27 23.51 13.12 -26.57
CA LYS A 27 24.12 13.25 -25.24
C LYS A 27 23.84 14.62 -24.60
N GLY A 28 24.18 14.76 -23.32
CA GLY A 28 24.20 16.05 -22.63
C GLY A 28 22.84 16.68 -22.38
N THR A 29 21.78 15.85 -22.20
CA THR A 29 20.49 16.38 -21.77
C THR A 29 20.53 16.62 -20.27
N GLU A 30 20.48 17.88 -19.88
CA GLU A 30 20.48 18.30 -18.48
C GLU A 30 19.40 19.35 -18.25
N VAL A 31 18.77 19.27 -17.11
CA VAL A 31 17.74 20.22 -16.65
C VAL A 31 18.07 20.60 -15.21
N GLU A 32 18.17 21.88 -14.98
CA GLU A 32 18.33 22.48 -13.67
C GLU A 32 17.06 23.24 -13.32
N VAL A 33 16.54 23.03 -12.11
CA VAL A 33 15.33 23.69 -11.60
C VAL A 33 15.65 24.28 -10.22
N GLU A 34 15.54 25.60 -10.13
CA GLU A 34 15.71 26.33 -8.86
C GLU A 34 14.36 26.88 -8.40
N PHE A 35 14.10 26.74 -7.10
CA PHE A 35 12.88 27.27 -6.49
C PHE A 35 13.07 27.45 -4.99
N ASN A 36 12.19 28.27 -4.38
CA ASN A 36 12.20 28.51 -2.96
C ASN A 36 10.94 27.96 -2.31
N ILE A 37 11.08 27.33 -1.14
CA ILE A 37 9.97 26.95 -0.28
C ILE A 37 10.20 27.59 1.09
N GLY A 38 9.38 28.58 1.41
CA GLY A 38 9.58 29.40 2.61
C GLY A 38 10.89 30.17 2.55
N LYS A 39 11.83 29.85 3.43
CA LYS A 39 13.17 30.48 3.48
C LYS A 39 14.27 29.65 2.83
N ALA A 40 14.01 28.38 2.53
CA ALA A 40 15.00 27.46 1.98
C ALA A 40 15.02 27.55 0.45
N GLN A 41 16.21 27.59 -0.11
CA GLN A 41 16.46 27.55 -1.55
C GLN A 41 16.76 26.11 -1.98
N TYR A 42 16.06 25.64 -2.98
CA TYR A 42 16.24 24.31 -3.56
C TYR A 42 16.72 24.41 -4.99
N LYS A 43 17.66 23.53 -5.35
CA LYS A 43 18.15 23.36 -6.70
C LYS A 43 18.16 21.87 -7.02
N ILE A 44 17.53 21.50 -8.13
CA ILE A 44 17.48 20.12 -8.61
C ILE A 44 18.17 20.05 -9.95
N VAL A 45 19.15 19.19 -10.07
CA VAL A 45 19.86 18.92 -11.33
C VAL A 45 19.55 17.51 -11.76
N ARG A 46 19.10 17.36 -13.00
CA ARG A 46 18.77 16.06 -13.57
C ARG A 46 19.25 15.94 -15.01
N GLY A 47 19.95 14.84 -15.28
CA GLY A 47 20.56 14.59 -16.58
C GLY A 47 20.23 13.23 -17.19
N ILE A 48 20.40 13.14 -18.52
CA ILE A 48 20.38 11.89 -19.28
C ILE A 48 21.65 11.90 -20.14
N LYS A 49 22.51 10.88 -19.96
CA LYS A 49 23.79 10.75 -20.68
C LYS A 49 24.72 11.96 -20.50
N PRO A 50 25.31 12.13 -19.28
CA PRO A 50 25.31 11.20 -18.14
C PRO A 50 24.00 11.20 -17.34
N ASN A 51 23.76 10.11 -16.60
CA ASN A 51 22.61 10.04 -15.69
C ASN A 51 22.97 10.79 -14.40
N ILE A 52 22.37 11.97 -14.22
CA ILE A 52 22.58 12.85 -13.08
C ILE A 52 21.25 13.00 -12.34
N PHE A 53 21.28 12.97 -11.01
CA PHE A 53 20.17 13.36 -10.18
C PHE A 53 20.70 13.91 -8.86
N GLU A 54 20.67 15.21 -8.69
CA GLU A 54 21.18 15.91 -7.50
C GLU A 54 20.08 16.80 -6.93
N ILE A 55 20.04 16.87 -5.61
CA ILE A 55 19.19 17.80 -4.85
C ILE A 55 20.08 18.63 -3.96
N TRP A 56 19.98 19.93 -4.08
CA TRP A 56 20.72 20.91 -3.30
C TRP A 56 19.76 21.72 -2.44
N VAL A 57 20.14 21.97 -1.19
CA VAL A 57 19.38 22.78 -0.23
C VAL A 57 20.31 23.82 0.35
N ASP A 58 19.99 25.09 0.16
CA ASP A 58 20.82 26.23 0.63
C ASP A 58 22.30 26.10 0.24
N GLY A 59 22.56 25.66 -0.99
CA GLY A 59 23.90 25.47 -1.53
C GLY A 59 24.62 24.18 -1.12
N ASN A 60 24.02 23.36 -0.27
CA ASN A 60 24.58 22.07 0.14
C ASN A 60 23.88 20.92 -0.58
N MET A 61 24.67 20.01 -1.14
CA MET A 61 24.11 18.80 -1.76
C MET A 61 23.59 17.85 -0.70
N VAL A 62 22.37 17.38 -0.85
CA VAL A 62 21.77 16.35 0.02
C VAL A 62 22.45 15.02 -0.26
N ASN A 63 22.89 14.34 0.81
CA ASN A 63 23.60 13.07 0.68
C ASN A 63 22.74 12.00 0.01
N GLN A 64 23.32 11.26 -0.94
CA GLN A 64 22.63 10.29 -1.80
C GLN A 64 22.95 8.83 -1.40
N ASP A 65 22.96 8.52 -0.09
CA ASP A 65 23.26 7.17 0.39
C ASP A 65 22.17 6.13 0.05
N SER A 66 21.02 6.57 -0.47
CA SER A 66 19.89 5.71 -0.83
C SER A 66 19.71 5.54 -2.34
N HIS A 67 18.97 4.49 -2.74
CA HIS A 67 18.66 4.24 -4.15
C HIS A 67 17.88 5.41 -4.78
N ALA A 68 18.13 5.68 -6.06
CA ALA A 68 17.49 6.77 -6.82
C ALA A 68 15.95 6.84 -6.72
N LYS A 69 15.27 5.69 -6.46
CA LYS A 69 13.83 5.64 -6.22
C LYS A 69 13.42 6.23 -4.88
N GLU A 70 14.20 5.98 -3.83
CA GLU A 70 13.95 6.51 -2.48
C GLU A 70 14.24 8.00 -2.45
N TYR A 71 15.29 8.42 -3.14
CA TYR A 71 15.66 9.81 -3.30
C TYR A 71 14.58 10.62 -4.07
N GLN A 72 14.00 10.03 -5.13
CA GLN A 72 12.83 10.60 -5.80
C GLN A 72 11.59 10.67 -4.88
N ALA A 73 11.34 9.63 -4.12
CA ALA A 73 10.22 9.62 -3.17
C ALA A 73 10.39 10.66 -2.06
N MET A 74 11.61 10.88 -1.59
CA MET A 74 11.93 11.93 -0.63
C MET A 74 11.66 13.31 -1.22
N LEU A 75 12.09 13.57 -2.48
CA LEU A 75 11.81 14.82 -3.18
C LEU A 75 10.30 15.08 -3.29
N GLU A 76 9.53 14.09 -3.76
CA GLU A 76 8.08 14.25 -3.97
C GLU A 76 7.31 14.42 -2.65
N LYS A 77 7.67 13.65 -1.61
CA LYS A 77 6.90 13.62 -0.35
C LYS A 77 7.32 14.69 0.65
N ASN A 78 8.63 14.94 0.78
CA ASN A 78 9.14 15.80 1.84
C ASN A 78 9.37 17.24 1.36
N ILE A 79 9.81 17.43 0.12
CA ILE A 79 10.14 18.74 -0.44
C ILE A 79 8.97 19.29 -1.22
N LEU A 80 8.57 18.65 -2.32
CA LEU A 80 7.53 19.16 -3.21
C LEU A 80 6.11 19.02 -2.63
N LYS A 81 5.89 17.97 -1.82
CA LYS A 81 4.56 17.59 -1.30
C LYS A 81 3.50 17.43 -2.38
N LEU A 82 3.93 17.09 -3.57
CA LEU A 82 3.09 16.90 -4.75
C LEU A 82 3.58 15.68 -5.54
N SER A 83 2.66 14.84 -5.96
CA SER A 83 2.95 13.77 -6.92
C SER A 83 3.05 14.33 -8.35
N HIS A 84 3.70 13.59 -9.25
CA HIS A 84 3.73 13.93 -10.66
C HIS A 84 2.33 14.18 -11.25
N LYS A 85 1.34 13.40 -10.83
CA LYS A 85 -0.05 13.51 -11.28
C LYS A 85 -0.71 14.78 -10.78
N SER A 86 -0.56 15.08 -9.48
CA SER A 86 -1.11 16.28 -8.86
C SER A 86 -0.46 17.54 -9.42
N PHE A 87 0.84 17.53 -9.66
CA PHE A 87 1.56 18.62 -10.33
C PHE A 87 0.96 18.93 -11.71
N HIS A 88 0.68 17.91 -12.52
CA HIS A 88 0.08 18.10 -13.85
C HIS A 88 -1.35 18.61 -13.79
N GLN A 89 -2.09 18.35 -12.70
CA GLN A 89 -3.46 18.82 -12.56
C GLN A 89 -3.57 20.25 -11.99
N ILE A 90 -2.55 20.68 -11.26
CA ILE A 90 -2.56 21.95 -10.53
C ILE A 90 -1.71 23.00 -11.22
N VAL A 91 -0.53 22.63 -11.67
CA VAL A 91 0.47 23.57 -12.20
C VAL A 91 0.45 23.63 -13.72
N VAL A 92 0.29 22.49 -14.40
CA VAL A 92 0.34 22.44 -15.88
C VAL A 92 -1.06 22.48 -16.45
N LEU A 93 -1.60 23.67 -16.59
CA LEU A 93 -2.93 23.90 -17.16
C LEU A 93 -2.83 24.29 -18.63
N GLY A 94 -3.82 23.87 -19.43
CA GLY A 94 -3.94 24.30 -20.82
C GLY A 94 -3.09 23.54 -21.84
N SER A 95 -2.49 22.39 -21.50
CA SER A 95 -1.87 21.49 -22.47
C SER A 95 -2.90 20.60 -23.16
N SER A 96 -2.57 20.10 -24.37
CA SER A 96 -3.45 19.17 -25.11
C SER A 96 -3.71 17.85 -24.40
N SER A 97 -2.89 17.50 -23.39
CA SER A 97 -3.05 16.30 -22.56
C SER A 97 -3.73 16.58 -21.21
N PHE A 98 -4.11 17.82 -20.94
CA PHE A 98 -4.80 18.19 -19.72
C PHE A 98 -6.22 17.62 -19.71
N VAL A 99 -6.53 16.86 -18.67
CA VAL A 99 -7.90 16.37 -18.40
C VAL A 99 -8.47 17.18 -17.23
N PRO A 100 -9.54 17.96 -17.45
CA PRO A 100 -10.16 18.73 -16.39
C PRO A 100 -10.50 17.86 -15.17
N PHE A 101 -10.30 18.40 -13.95
CA PHE A 101 -10.50 17.64 -12.71
C PHE A 101 -11.85 16.93 -12.65
N MET A 102 -12.92 17.58 -13.11
CA MET A 102 -14.28 17.01 -13.08
C MET A 102 -14.47 15.85 -14.09
N GLN A 103 -13.64 15.75 -15.11
CA GLN A 103 -13.66 14.66 -16.09
C GLN A 103 -12.79 13.47 -15.69
N MET A 104 -12.01 13.61 -14.62
CA MET A 104 -11.20 12.50 -14.11
C MET A 104 -12.07 11.43 -13.47
N ALA A 105 -11.63 10.17 -13.54
CA ALA A 105 -12.26 9.08 -12.78
C ALA A 105 -12.23 9.37 -11.27
N GLY A 106 -13.26 8.91 -10.53
CA GLY A 106 -13.44 9.22 -9.10
C GLY A 106 -12.21 8.90 -8.24
N GLY A 107 -11.55 7.75 -8.45
CA GLY A 107 -10.32 7.39 -7.76
C GLY A 107 -9.16 8.35 -8.02
N ALA A 108 -9.03 8.81 -9.27
CA ALA A 108 -8.00 9.76 -9.66
C ALA A 108 -8.22 11.16 -9.06
N ARG A 109 -9.47 11.61 -8.97
CA ARG A 109 -9.83 12.86 -8.29
C ARG A 109 -9.49 12.81 -6.81
N ARG A 110 -9.85 11.69 -6.16
CA ARG A 110 -9.55 11.46 -4.75
C ARG A 110 -8.05 11.55 -4.46
N GLU A 111 -7.23 10.89 -5.27
CA GLU A 111 -5.78 10.90 -5.15
C GLU A 111 -5.20 12.32 -5.23
N VAL A 112 -5.66 13.14 -6.18
CA VAL A 112 -5.25 14.54 -6.30
C VAL A 112 -5.64 15.36 -5.06
N ILE A 113 -6.85 15.15 -4.52
CA ILE A 113 -7.31 15.83 -3.29
C ILE A 113 -6.49 15.36 -2.09
N GLU A 114 -6.25 14.07 -1.95
CA GLU A 114 -5.47 13.51 -0.84
C GLU A 114 -4.04 14.04 -0.84
N ASP A 115 -3.43 14.16 -2.03
CA ASP A 115 -2.09 14.75 -2.19
C ASP A 115 -2.10 16.24 -1.82
N LEU A 116 -3.07 17.00 -2.34
CA LEU A 116 -3.14 18.45 -2.12
C LEU A 116 -3.37 18.81 -0.64
N LEU A 117 -4.16 18.02 0.05
CA LEU A 117 -4.49 18.23 1.47
C LEU A 117 -3.51 17.51 2.43
N ASP A 118 -2.52 16.78 1.90
CA ASP A 118 -1.57 15.96 2.69
C ASP A 118 -2.28 14.95 3.63
N ILE A 119 -3.43 14.41 3.19
CA ILE A 119 -4.27 13.48 3.98
C ILE A 119 -4.13 12.02 3.57
N ASN A 120 -3.11 11.67 2.79
CA ASN A 120 -2.79 10.30 2.38
C ASN A 120 -2.61 9.33 3.56
N ILE A 121 -2.33 9.86 4.76
CA ILE A 121 -2.19 9.08 6.00
C ILE A 121 -3.47 8.29 6.31
N PHE A 122 -4.65 8.89 6.11
CA PHE A 122 -5.93 8.24 6.39
C PHE A 122 -6.22 7.06 5.45
N SER A 123 -5.85 7.17 4.18
CA SER A 123 -5.95 6.06 3.22
C SER A 123 -5.05 4.89 3.61
N LYS A 124 -3.83 5.15 4.08
CA LYS A 124 -2.91 4.12 4.61
C LYS A 124 -3.45 3.48 5.89
N MET A 125 -3.96 4.29 6.83
CA MET A 125 -4.57 3.78 8.06
C MET A 125 -5.76 2.86 7.74
N ASN A 126 -6.63 3.24 6.80
CA ASN A 126 -7.76 2.42 6.38
C ASN A 126 -7.33 1.09 5.73
N SER A 127 -6.26 1.09 4.93
CA SER A 127 -5.69 -0.13 4.35
C SER A 127 -5.18 -1.08 5.43
N LEU A 128 -4.39 -0.57 6.39
CA LEU A 128 -3.87 -1.36 7.52
C LEU A 128 -4.99 -1.89 8.42
N LEU A 129 -6.04 -1.08 8.64
CA LEU A 129 -7.20 -1.50 9.42
C LEU A 129 -7.96 -2.66 8.74
N LYS A 130 -8.15 -2.58 7.43
CA LYS A 130 -8.78 -3.66 6.65
C LYS A 130 -7.98 -4.96 6.71
N GLU A 131 -6.66 -4.88 6.58
CA GLU A 131 -5.76 -6.04 6.69
C GLU A 131 -5.86 -6.69 8.07
N LYS A 132 -5.70 -5.91 9.14
CA LYS A 132 -5.84 -6.41 10.51
C LYS A 132 -7.23 -6.99 10.79
N SER A 133 -8.28 -6.35 10.28
CA SER A 133 -9.65 -6.85 10.43
C SER A 133 -9.86 -8.19 9.72
N SER A 134 -9.26 -8.39 8.54
CA SER A 134 -9.31 -9.68 7.84
C SER A 134 -8.63 -10.77 8.64
N ILE A 135 -7.40 -10.55 9.11
CA ILE A 135 -6.65 -11.51 9.93
C ILE A 135 -7.43 -11.93 11.19
N LEU A 136 -8.04 -10.95 11.86
CA LEU A 136 -8.85 -11.22 13.05
C LEU A 136 -10.11 -12.03 12.73
N LYS A 137 -10.78 -11.75 11.61
CA LYS A 137 -11.96 -12.54 11.17
C LYS A 137 -11.58 -14.00 10.90
N ASP A 138 -10.45 -14.23 10.24
CA ASP A 138 -9.97 -15.57 9.94
C ASP A 138 -9.60 -16.33 11.21
N ALA A 139 -8.96 -15.67 12.18
CA ALA A 139 -8.65 -16.24 13.48
C ALA A 139 -9.93 -16.59 14.30
N ILE A 140 -10.93 -15.71 14.31
CA ILE A 140 -12.21 -15.96 14.96
C ILE A 140 -12.92 -17.15 14.31
N SER A 141 -12.96 -17.22 12.99
CA SER A 141 -13.57 -18.33 12.25
C SER A 141 -12.90 -19.67 12.57
N SER A 142 -11.56 -19.70 12.56
CA SER A 142 -10.79 -20.90 12.91
C SER A 142 -11.03 -21.37 14.35
N ASN A 143 -11.03 -20.43 15.29
CA ASN A 143 -11.32 -20.75 16.69
C ASN A 143 -12.76 -21.24 16.89
N SER A 144 -13.73 -20.63 16.23
CA SER A 144 -15.14 -21.06 16.29
C SER A 144 -15.30 -22.49 15.76
N HIS A 145 -14.65 -22.82 14.66
CA HIS A 145 -14.65 -24.17 14.09
C HIS A 145 -14.00 -25.19 15.07
N SER A 146 -12.88 -24.84 15.67
CA SER A 146 -12.22 -25.69 16.66
C SER A 146 -13.09 -25.95 17.89
N ILE A 147 -13.80 -24.94 18.38
CA ILE A 147 -14.74 -25.07 19.50
C ILE A 147 -15.90 -26.02 19.13
N GLU A 148 -16.43 -25.91 17.91
CA GLU A 148 -17.53 -26.76 17.45
C GLU A 148 -17.11 -28.24 17.33
N LEU A 149 -15.89 -28.48 16.82
CA LEU A 149 -15.30 -29.83 16.77
C LEU A 149 -15.13 -30.43 18.18
N VAL A 150 -14.67 -29.67 19.15
CA VAL A 150 -14.54 -30.14 20.51
C VAL A 150 -15.90 -30.41 21.14
N LYS A 151 -16.89 -29.55 20.93
CA LYS A 151 -18.27 -29.77 21.41
C LYS A 151 -18.90 -31.06 20.88
N THR A 152 -18.72 -31.33 19.57
CA THR A 152 -19.20 -32.56 18.93
C THR A 152 -18.53 -33.80 19.52
N LYS A 153 -17.20 -33.79 19.73
CA LYS A 153 -16.47 -34.86 20.38
C LYS A 153 -16.97 -35.11 21.80
N ILE A 154 -17.15 -34.06 22.61
CA ILE A 154 -17.70 -34.17 23.98
C ILE A 154 -19.09 -34.79 23.95
N ASN A 155 -19.96 -34.36 23.05
CA ASN A 155 -21.32 -34.91 22.96
C ASN A 155 -21.31 -36.38 22.55
N ALA A 156 -20.46 -36.78 21.60
CA ALA A 156 -20.29 -38.18 21.21
C ALA A 156 -19.79 -39.05 22.39
N GLN A 157 -18.81 -38.59 23.17
CA GLN A 157 -18.29 -39.29 24.34
C GLN A 157 -19.34 -39.39 25.45
N LYS A 158 -20.09 -38.33 25.70
CA LYS A 158 -21.21 -38.36 26.67
C LYS A 158 -22.29 -39.38 26.27
N LYS A 159 -22.61 -39.47 24.98
CA LYS A 159 -23.56 -40.48 24.48
C LYS A 159 -23.00 -41.89 24.70
N TYR A 160 -21.75 -42.12 24.26
CA TYR A 160 -21.09 -43.41 24.48
C TYR A 160 -21.09 -43.87 25.95
N LEU A 161 -20.75 -42.97 26.86
CA LEU A 161 -20.78 -43.28 28.31
C LEU A 161 -22.17 -43.63 28.82
N ARG A 162 -23.22 -42.94 28.34
CA ARG A 162 -24.60 -43.26 28.69
C ARG A 162 -25.01 -44.65 28.18
N ASP A 163 -24.68 -44.96 26.94
CA ASP A 163 -24.99 -46.23 26.30
C ASP A 163 -24.25 -47.38 27.05
N LEU A 164 -23.00 -47.15 27.43
CA LEU A 164 -22.20 -48.13 28.20
C LEU A 164 -22.72 -48.35 29.60
N SER A 165 -23.19 -47.30 30.30
CA SER A 165 -23.82 -47.42 31.62
C SER A 165 -25.15 -48.17 31.53
N ALA A 166 -25.96 -47.94 30.49
CA ALA A 166 -27.21 -48.66 30.30
C ALA A 166 -26.99 -50.17 30.05
N VAL A 167 -25.98 -50.53 29.25
CA VAL A 167 -25.59 -51.92 29.02
C VAL A 167 -25.12 -52.60 30.33
N ASN A 168 -24.29 -51.90 31.12
CA ASN A 168 -23.84 -52.42 32.43
C ASN A 168 -24.95 -52.64 33.42
N GLU A 169 -25.95 -51.75 33.50
CA GLU A 169 -27.12 -51.93 34.36
C GLU A 169 -27.98 -53.10 33.90
N GLN A 170 -28.15 -53.32 32.60
CA GLN A 170 -28.85 -54.51 32.08
C GLN A 170 -28.11 -55.82 32.42
N HIS A 171 -26.80 -55.82 32.28
CA HIS A 171 -25.97 -56.98 32.64
C HIS A 171 -26.02 -57.27 34.15
N LYS A 172 -26.09 -56.26 34.99
CA LYS A 172 -26.26 -56.43 36.42
C LYS A 172 -27.62 -57.06 36.74
N ALA A 173 -28.70 -56.48 36.18
CA ALA A 173 -30.06 -56.99 36.42
C ALA A 173 -30.21 -58.46 35.97
N THR A 174 -29.67 -58.85 34.78
CA THR A 174 -29.69 -60.24 34.34
C THR A 174 -28.91 -61.18 35.22
N LYS A 175 -27.76 -60.78 35.77
CA LYS A 175 -27.01 -61.57 36.72
C LYS A 175 -27.66 -61.72 38.07
N GLU A 176 -28.33 -60.68 38.55
CA GLU A 176 -29.11 -60.68 39.77
C GLU A 176 -30.30 -61.65 39.64
N ASP A 177 -31.01 -61.66 38.50
CA ASP A 177 -32.08 -62.60 38.22
C ASP A 177 -31.56 -64.08 38.14
N GLU A 178 -30.42 -64.32 37.49
CA GLU A 178 -29.79 -65.63 37.44
C GLU A 178 -29.40 -66.17 38.83
N ILE A 179 -28.98 -65.29 39.73
CA ILE A 179 -28.63 -65.67 41.09
C ILE A 179 -29.90 -65.98 41.97
N GLN A 180 -31.04 -65.32 41.73
CA GLN A 180 -32.28 -65.52 42.38
C GLN A 180 -33.02 -66.82 41.98
N THR A 181 -32.69 -67.32 40.76
CA THR A 181 -33.30 -68.57 40.21
C THR A 181 -32.53 -69.83 40.51
N LEU A 182 -31.40 -69.74 41.19
CA LEU A 182 -30.58 -70.84 41.71
C LEU A 182 -30.91 -71.07 43.19
#